data_4e0232cfc9a0d674d164ca5b86b9bdd5
#
_entry.id   4e0232cfc9a0d674d164ca5b86b9bdd5
#
_cell.length_a   1.000
_cell.length_b   1.000
_cell.length_c   1.000
_cell.angle_alpha   90.00
_cell.angle_beta   90.00
_cell.angle_gamma   90.00
#
_symmetry.space_group_name_H-M   'P 1'
#
loop_
_entity.id
_entity.type
_entity.pdbx_description
1 polymer ?
#
loop_
_entity_poly.entity_id
_entity_poly.type
_entity_poly.pdbx_seq_one_letter_code
_entity_poly.pdbx_strand_id
1 'polypeptide(L)'
;MMSKSNINLPKTAFSMKANLQNKEPGIIDYWDKIDLYKKLRSSSKGKTKFILHDGPPYANGDIHMGTALNKILKDVIVKFHQMKGEDSVYVPGWDCHGLPIEWKIEEQYKKNKKNKNEVPINEFRKECRDFAKKWIEVHKKQFKRLGVVGDWENYYSTMSFDAEAQIVRELGKFLKEGSLYRGYKPVLWSTVEKTALADAEVEYM
;
A
#
# COMPACT_ATOMS: atom_id res chain seq x y z
N MET A 1 -40.80 47.28 -16.24
CA MET A 1 -40.93 46.00 -15.47
C MET A 1 -39.92 45.02 -16.07
N MET A 2 -38.82 44.74 -15.36
CA MET A 2 -37.87 43.71 -15.80
C MET A 2 -38.55 42.36 -15.66
N SER A 3 -38.64 41.60 -16.76
CA SER A 3 -39.09 40.22 -16.79
C SER A 3 -38.22 39.41 -15.84
N LYS A 4 -38.81 38.80 -14.80
CA LYS A 4 -38.14 37.80 -13.99
C LYS A 4 -37.79 36.64 -14.94
N SER A 5 -36.53 36.51 -15.33
CA SER A 5 -36.07 35.34 -16.07
C SER A 5 -36.38 34.11 -15.20
N ASN A 6 -37.24 33.24 -15.69
CA ASN A 6 -37.50 31.96 -15.06
C ASN A 6 -36.23 31.10 -15.16
N ILE A 7 -35.41 31.12 -14.14
CA ILE A 7 -34.25 30.24 -14.04
C ILE A 7 -34.77 28.85 -13.67
N ASN A 8 -34.73 27.93 -14.61
CA ASN A 8 -35.08 26.53 -14.38
C ASN A 8 -33.92 25.83 -13.63
N LEU A 9 -33.97 25.88 -12.34
CA LEU A 9 -33.02 25.09 -11.50
C LEU A 9 -33.52 23.64 -11.42
N PRO A 10 -32.62 22.65 -11.58
CA PRO A 10 -32.99 21.25 -11.44
C PRO A 10 -33.47 20.97 -10.01
N LYS A 11 -34.62 20.31 -9.88
CA LYS A 11 -35.06 19.78 -8.59
C LYS A 11 -34.41 18.44 -8.36
N THR A 12 -33.63 18.31 -7.29
CA THR A 12 -32.89 17.08 -6.94
C THR A 12 -32.99 16.82 -5.44
N ALA A 13 -32.96 15.54 -5.06
CA ALA A 13 -32.85 15.13 -3.66
C ALA A 13 -31.40 15.26 -3.11
N PHE A 14 -30.42 15.52 -3.96
CA PHE A 14 -29.05 15.77 -3.50
C PHE A 14 -28.96 17.11 -2.76
N SER A 15 -28.31 17.10 -1.61
CA SER A 15 -28.10 18.33 -0.86
C SER A 15 -27.13 19.27 -1.59
N MET A 16 -27.38 20.58 -1.53
CA MET A 16 -26.49 21.60 -2.11
C MET A 16 -25.07 21.58 -1.49
N LYS A 17 -24.95 21.15 -0.24
CA LYS A 17 -23.66 20.96 0.43
C LYS A 17 -23.32 19.48 0.43
N ALA A 18 -22.16 19.14 -0.12
CA ALA A 18 -21.68 17.76 -0.17
C ALA A 18 -21.52 17.14 1.24
N ASN A 19 -20.97 17.91 2.20
CA ASN A 19 -20.75 17.47 3.59
C ASN A 19 -20.05 16.10 3.68
N LEU A 20 -18.98 15.92 2.87
CA LEU A 20 -18.33 14.62 2.66
C LEU A 20 -17.74 14.05 3.96
N GLN A 21 -17.17 14.90 4.81
CA GLN A 21 -16.58 14.47 6.08
C GLN A 21 -17.56 13.66 6.95
N ASN A 22 -18.85 14.00 6.91
CA ASN A 22 -19.88 13.32 7.67
C ASN A 22 -20.59 12.20 6.89
N LYS A 23 -20.67 12.33 5.56
CA LYS A 23 -21.37 11.34 4.71
C LYS A 23 -20.51 10.12 4.40
N GLU A 24 -19.23 10.33 4.08
CA GLU A 24 -18.34 9.24 3.66
C GLU A 24 -18.20 8.12 4.71
N PRO A 25 -17.99 8.41 6.01
CA PRO A 25 -17.99 7.35 7.03
C PRO A 25 -19.26 6.50 7.00
N GLY A 26 -20.43 7.12 6.92
CA GLY A 26 -21.70 6.40 6.85
C GLY A 26 -21.86 5.54 5.60
N ILE A 27 -21.26 5.94 4.47
CA ILE A 27 -21.22 5.13 3.25
C ILE A 27 -20.32 3.92 3.44
N ILE A 28 -19.15 4.09 4.05
CA ILE A 28 -18.21 2.99 4.34
C ILE A 28 -18.87 2.00 5.30
N ASP A 29 -19.48 2.46 6.38
CA ASP A 29 -20.22 1.62 7.33
C ASP A 29 -21.35 0.84 6.65
N TYR A 30 -22.05 1.47 5.71
CA TYR A 30 -23.06 0.79 4.91
C TYR A 30 -22.45 -0.30 4.01
N TRP A 31 -21.31 -0.04 3.36
CA TRP A 31 -20.62 -1.03 2.55
C TRP A 31 -20.15 -2.24 3.37
N ASP A 32 -19.62 -2.01 4.56
CA ASP A 32 -19.24 -3.07 5.49
C ASP A 32 -20.46 -3.87 5.95
N LYS A 33 -21.58 -3.18 6.32
CA LYS A 33 -22.81 -3.82 6.74
C LYS A 33 -23.43 -4.75 5.68
N ILE A 34 -23.33 -4.38 4.40
CA ILE A 34 -23.88 -5.20 3.31
C ILE A 34 -22.86 -6.21 2.77
N ASP A 35 -21.66 -6.26 3.32
CA ASP A 35 -20.52 -7.07 2.81
C ASP A 35 -20.28 -6.83 1.30
N LEU A 36 -20.10 -5.56 0.92
CA LEU A 36 -20.01 -5.12 -0.47
C LEU A 36 -18.93 -5.90 -1.23
N TYR A 37 -17.74 -6.07 -0.65
CA TYR A 37 -16.64 -6.75 -1.33
C TYR A 37 -17.02 -8.18 -1.70
N LYS A 38 -17.58 -8.94 -0.78
CA LYS A 38 -18.00 -10.34 -1.03
C LYS A 38 -19.12 -10.42 -2.07
N LYS A 39 -20.06 -9.48 -2.07
CA LYS A 39 -21.09 -9.39 -3.12
C LYS A 39 -20.47 -9.14 -4.49
N LEU A 40 -19.50 -8.22 -4.59
CA LEU A 40 -18.78 -7.96 -5.83
C LEU A 40 -18.05 -9.22 -6.32
N ARG A 41 -17.35 -9.95 -5.45
CA ARG A 41 -16.68 -11.20 -5.83
C ARG A 41 -17.68 -12.27 -6.30
N SER A 42 -18.78 -12.42 -5.60
CA SER A 42 -19.83 -13.39 -5.96
C SER A 42 -20.45 -13.07 -7.33
N SER A 43 -20.76 -11.81 -7.58
CA SER A 43 -21.36 -11.34 -8.85
C SER A 43 -20.40 -11.39 -10.05
N SER A 44 -19.11 -11.45 -9.78
CA SER A 44 -18.05 -11.47 -10.82
C SER A 44 -17.55 -12.86 -11.15
N LYS A 45 -18.02 -13.88 -10.44
CA LYS A 45 -17.58 -15.27 -10.64
C LYS A 45 -17.81 -15.72 -12.09
N GLY A 46 -16.75 -16.23 -12.74
CA GLY A 46 -16.79 -16.74 -14.11
C GLY A 46 -16.71 -15.66 -15.21
N LYS A 47 -16.57 -14.38 -14.84
CA LYS A 47 -16.37 -13.29 -15.81
C LYS A 47 -14.91 -13.17 -16.21
N THR A 48 -14.64 -12.40 -17.27
CA THR A 48 -13.28 -12.08 -17.73
C THR A 48 -12.53 -11.32 -16.64
N LYS A 49 -11.33 -11.78 -16.30
CA LYS A 49 -10.51 -11.16 -15.26
C LYS A 49 -9.82 -9.90 -15.79
N PHE A 50 -9.87 -8.85 -14.98
CA PHE A 50 -9.00 -7.70 -15.07
C PHE A 50 -8.14 -7.63 -13.82
N ILE A 51 -6.82 -7.65 -13.98
CA ILE A 51 -5.87 -7.65 -12.86
C ILE A 51 -5.05 -6.37 -12.92
N LEU A 52 -5.17 -5.54 -11.89
CA LEU A 52 -4.30 -4.40 -11.65
C LEU A 52 -3.31 -4.79 -10.54
N HIS A 53 -2.03 -4.92 -10.91
CA HIS A 53 -0.99 -5.21 -9.94
C HIS A 53 -0.66 -3.95 -9.11
N ASP A 54 -0.61 -4.09 -7.79
CA ASP A 54 -0.28 -2.99 -6.90
C ASP A 54 1.24 -2.77 -6.81
N GLY A 55 1.67 -1.51 -6.90
CA GLY A 55 2.99 -1.10 -6.43
C GLY A 55 2.93 -0.92 -4.92
N PRO A 56 3.57 -1.81 -4.13
CA PRO A 56 3.39 -1.83 -2.69
C PRO A 56 4.08 -0.64 -2.03
N PRO A 57 3.37 0.19 -1.21
CA PRO A 57 3.99 1.24 -0.43
C PRO A 57 4.78 0.66 0.74
N TYR A 58 5.77 1.40 1.24
CA TYR A 58 6.46 1.07 2.49
C TYR A 58 5.53 1.18 3.69
N ALA A 59 5.60 0.18 4.57
CA ALA A 59 4.85 0.14 5.82
C ALA A 59 5.67 0.82 6.95
N ASN A 60 5.88 2.14 6.86
CA ASN A 60 6.81 2.85 7.75
C ASN A 60 6.34 4.20 8.29
N GLY A 61 5.09 4.58 8.04
CA GLY A 61 4.52 5.86 8.49
C GLY A 61 3.11 6.07 7.92
N ASP A 62 2.47 7.18 8.28
CA ASP A 62 1.18 7.56 7.70
C ASP A 62 1.28 7.75 6.18
N ILE A 63 0.16 7.51 5.49
CA ILE A 63 0.12 7.75 4.05
C ILE A 63 0.29 9.26 3.75
N HIS A 64 1.07 9.56 2.73
CA HIS A 64 1.19 10.92 2.21
C HIS A 64 0.29 11.13 0.98
N MET A 65 0.16 12.37 0.51
CA MET A 65 -0.72 12.71 -0.61
C MET A 65 -0.43 11.89 -1.88
N GLY A 66 0.84 11.59 -2.18
CA GLY A 66 1.21 10.74 -3.31
C GLY A 66 0.69 9.31 -3.17
N THR A 67 0.77 8.73 -1.97
CA THR A 67 0.20 7.41 -1.68
C THR A 67 -1.32 7.43 -1.82
N ALA A 68 -1.99 8.46 -1.28
CA ALA A 68 -3.44 8.61 -1.39
C ALA A 68 -3.88 8.73 -2.85
N LEU A 69 -3.23 9.60 -3.64
CA LEU A 69 -3.51 9.77 -5.07
C LEU A 69 -3.34 8.45 -5.83
N ASN A 70 -2.23 7.75 -5.62
CA ASN A 70 -1.97 6.46 -6.27
C ASN A 70 -3.09 5.44 -5.98
N LYS A 71 -3.49 5.31 -4.72
CA LYS A 71 -4.54 4.36 -4.31
C LYS A 71 -5.92 4.74 -4.85
N ILE A 72 -6.26 6.02 -4.85
CA ILE A 72 -7.53 6.51 -5.42
C ILE A 72 -7.59 6.24 -6.92
N LEU A 73 -6.52 6.53 -7.68
CA LEU A 73 -6.49 6.27 -9.12
C LEU A 73 -6.63 4.77 -9.43
N LYS A 74 -5.96 3.91 -8.69
CA LYS A 74 -6.11 2.45 -8.83
C LYS A 74 -7.53 1.99 -8.51
N ASP A 75 -8.13 2.52 -7.45
CA ASP A 75 -9.50 2.21 -7.06
C ASP A 75 -10.51 2.63 -8.15
N VAL A 76 -10.32 3.79 -8.77
CA VAL A 76 -11.13 4.24 -9.91
C VAL A 76 -11.04 3.24 -11.06
N ILE A 77 -9.83 2.80 -11.43
CA ILE A 77 -9.62 1.83 -12.51
C ILE A 77 -10.30 0.49 -12.17
N VAL A 78 -10.07 -0.03 -10.97
CA VAL A 78 -10.66 -1.29 -10.52
C VAL A 78 -12.19 -1.23 -10.51
N LYS A 79 -12.76 -0.16 -9.98
CA LYS A 79 -14.22 0.06 -9.97
C LYS A 79 -14.79 0.21 -11.36
N PHE A 80 -14.09 0.92 -12.26
CA PHE A 80 -14.51 1.05 -13.66
C PHE A 80 -14.61 -0.33 -14.33
N HIS A 81 -13.60 -1.17 -14.23
CA HIS A 81 -13.61 -2.52 -14.80
C HIS A 81 -14.67 -3.41 -14.13
N GLN A 82 -14.86 -3.27 -12.81
CA GLN A 82 -15.94 -3.98 -12.11
C GLN A 82 -17.34 -3.55 -12.62
N MET A 83 -17.56 -2.25 -12.82
CA MET A 83 -18.84 -1.74 -13.35
C MET A 83 -19.06 -2.10 -14.82
N LYS A 84 -17.99 -2.23 -15.61
CA LYS A 84 -18.02 -2.73 -16.98
C LYS A 84 -18.40 -4.20 -17.07
N GLY A 85 -18.45 -4.90 -15.94
CA GLY A 85 -18.88 -6.29 -15.88
C GLY A 85 -17.73 -7.31 -15.86
N GLU A 86 -16.50 -6.88 -15.65
CA GLU A 86 -15.33 -7.74 -15.54
C GLU A 86 -15.12 -8.21 -14.08
N ASP A 87 -14.36 -9.29 -13.88
CA ASP A 87 -13.91 -9.72 -12.57
C ASP A 87 -12.64 -8.96 -12.19
N SER A 88 -12.84 -7.75 -11.64
CA SER A 88 -11.76 -6.84 -11.27
C SER A 88 -11.47 -6.96 -9.78
N VAL A 89 -10.37 -7.65 -9.45
CA VAL A 89 -9.91 -7.83 -8.07
C VAL A 89 -8.75 -6.88 -7.79
N TYR A 90 -8.81 -6.16 -6.68
CA TYR A 90 -7.68 -5.42 -6.16
C TYR A 90 -7.12 -6.11 -4.93
N VAL A 91 -5.88 -6.59 -5.02
CA VAL A 91 -5.12 -7.16 -3.91
C VAL A 91 -4.09 -6.12 -3.49
N PRO A 92 -4.26 -5.47 -2.33
CA PRO A 92 -3.29 -4.49 -1.85
C PRO A 92 -1.99 -5.15 -1.44
N GLY A 93 -0.88 -4.44 -1.61
CA GLY A 93 0.44 -4.90 -1.22
C GLY A 93 1.18 -3.92 -0.33
N TRP A 94 2.19 -4.42 0.42
CA TRP A 94 3.11 -3.61 1.22
C TRP A 94 4.55 -4.07 1.06
N ASP A 95 5.46 -3.09 0.93
CA ASP A 95 6.89 -3.30 1.05
C ASP A 95 7.31 -3.15 2.51
N CYS A 96 7.97 -4.17 3.04
CA CYS A 96 8.26 -4.30 4.46
C CYS A 96 9.74 -4.53 4.77
N HIS A 97 10.63 -4.30 3.79
CA HIS A 97 12.06 -4.57 3.92
C HIS A 97 12.93 -3.32 3.76
N GLY A 98 14.20 -3.48 4.15
CA GLY A 98 15.28 -2.54 3.90
C GLY A 98 15.31 -1.32 4.81
N LEU A 99 16.15 -0.37 4.44
CA LEU A 99 16.44 0.85 5.21
C LEU A 99 15.21 1.65 5.64
N PRO A 100 14.14 1.78 4.83
CA PRO A 100 12.95 2.54 5.25
C PRO A 100 12.29 2.02 6.52
N ILE A 101 12.40 0.74 6.81
CA ILE A 101 11.89 0.11 8.03
C ILE A 101 12.96 0.09 9.13
N GLU A 102 14.17 -0.37 8.78
CA GLU A 102 15.28 -0.52 9.73
C GLU A 102 15.66 0.80 10.38
N TRP A 103 15.74 1.87 9.60
CA TRP A 103 16.07 3.20 10.10
C TRP A 103 15.04 3.69 11.14
N LYS A 104 13.76 3.38 10.95
CA LYS A 104 12.73 3.74 11.94
C LYS A 104 12.92 3.03 13.27
N ILE A 105 13.35 1.78 13.26
CA ILE A 105 13.68 1.04 14.49
C ILE A 105 14.95 1.60 15.12
N GLU A 106 15.96 1.95 14.34
CA GLU A 106 17.16 2.60 14.84
C GLU A 106 16.88 3.96 15.48
N GLU A 107 15.99 4.78 14.91
CA GLU A 107 15.54 6.02 15.55
C GLU A 107 14.91 5.78 16.92
N GLN A 108 14.11 4.70 17.05
CA GLN A 108 13.53 4.31 18.34
C GLN A 108 14.61 3.87 19.33
N TYR A 109 15.61 3.12 18.87
CA TYR A 109 16.75 2.72 19.69
C TYR A 109 17.53 3.93 20.19
N LYS A 110 17.86 4.87 19.29
CA LYS A 110 18.56 6.12 19.65
C LYS A 110 17.79 6.92 20.71
N LYS A 111 16.45 7.03 20.56
CA LYS A 111 15.60 7.69 21.56
C LYS A 111 15.64 7.00 22.93
N ASN A 112 15.70 5.67 22.93
CA ASN A 112 15.74 4.84 24.13
C ASN A 112 17.17 4.57 24.64
N LYS A 113 18.19 5.24 24.07
CA LYS A 113 19.62 5.04 24.38
C LYS A 113 20.08 3.57 24.23
N LYS A 114 19.43 2.83 23.35
CA LYS A 114 19.78 1.42 23.01
C LYS A 114 20.70 1.43 21.80
N ASN A 115 21.77 0.64 21.84
CA ASN A 115 22.71 0.53 20.72
C ASN A 115 22.32 -0.65 19.82
N LYS A 116 22.04 -0.38 18.54
CA LYS A 116 21.67 -1.40 17.54
C LYS A 116 22.70 -2.55 17.47
N ASN A 117 24.00 -2.22 17.56
CA ASN A 117 25.07 -3.21 17.43
C ASN A 117 25.12 -4.22 18.57
N GLU A 118 24.45 -3.96 19.68
CA GLU A 118 24.36 -4.84 20.86
C GLU A 118 23.10 -5.70 20.83
N VAL A 119 22.20 -5.47 19.87
CA VAL A 119 20.95 -6.20 19.74
C VAL A 119 21.16 -7.44 18.86
N PRO A 120 20.72 -8.64 19.31
CA PRO A 120 20.75 -9.82 18.45
C PRO A 120 19.99 -9.60 17.14
N ILE A 121 20.58 -10.03 16.03
CA ILE A 121 20.01 -9.79 14.67
C ILE A 121 18.57 -10.30 14.54
N ASN A 122 18.23 -11.41 15.16
CA ASN A 122 16.87 -11.96 15.11
C ASN A 122 15.86 -11.12 15.90
N GLU A 123 16.29 -10.50 16.99
CA GLU A 123 15.47 -9.56 17.77
C GLU A 123 15.20 -8.30 16.94
N PHE A 124 16.23 -7.71 16.36
CA PHE A 124 16.12 -6.56 15.48
C PHE A 124 15.17 -6.82 14.29
N ARG A 125 15.35 -7.96 13.60
CA ARG A 125 14.45 -8.36 12.51
C ARG A 125 13.02 -8.56 12.96
N LYS A 126 12.80 -9.11 14.14
CA LYS A 126 11.45 -9.26 14.70
C LYS A 126 10.81 -7.90 14.96
N GLU A 127 11.55 -6.97 15.56
CA GLU A 127 11.05 -5.60 15.80
C GLU A 127 10.69 -4.89 14.48
N CYS A 128 11.49 -5.05 13.42
CA CYS A 128 11.18 -4.53 12.08
C CYS A 128 9.87 -5.13 11.54
N ARG A 129 9.68 -6.45 11.66
CA ARG A 129 8.43 -7.12 11.23
C ARG A 129 7.21 -6.64 12.02
N ASP A 130 7.36 -6.51 13.34
CA ASP A 130 6.27 -6.06 14.21
C ASP A 130 5.90 -4.59 13.92
N PHE A 131 6.89 -3.75 13.65
CA PHE A 131 6.71 -2.37 13.22
C PHE A 131 5.94 -2.30 11.88
N ALA A 132 6.39 -3.05 10.88
CA ALA A 132 5.73 -3.08 9.57
C ALA A 132 4.28 -3.60 9.69
N LYS A 133 4.02 -4.66 10.47
CA LYS A 133 2.65 -5.15 10.74
C LYS A 133 1.75 -4.07 11.30
N LYS A 134 2.23 -3.30 12.27
CA LYS A 134 1.48 -2.17 12.84
C LYS A 134 1.09 -1.18 11.75
N TRP A 135 2.02 -0.80 10.87
CA TRP A 135 1.75 0.19 9.82
C TRP A 135 0.85 -0.35 8.71
N ILE A 136 0.92 -1.64 8.40
CA ILE A 136 -0.06 -2.27 7.50
C ILE A 136 -1.48 -2.07 8.02
N GLU A 137 -1.72 -2.30 9.30
CA GLU A 137 -3.06 -2.13 9.89
C GLU A 137 -3.51 -0.65 9.93
N VAL A 138 -2.58 0.29 10.12
CA VAL A 138 -2.86 1.72 9.98
C VAL A 138 -3.23 2.07 8.55
N HIS A 139 -2.43 1.65 7.58
CA HIS A 139 -2.68 1.90 6.15
C HIS A 139 -4.01 1.29 5.68
N LYS A 140 -4.36 0.07 6.10
CA LYS A 140 -5.68 -0.53 5.79
C LYS A 140 -6.82 0.39 6.20
N LYS A 141 -6.76 0.95 7.43
CA LYS A 141 -7.78 1.89 7.92
C LYS A 141 -7.80 3.17 7.08
N GLN A 142 -6.64 3.72 6.77
CA GLN A 142 -6.51 4.95 5.96
C GLN A 142 -7.03 4.74 4.54
N PHE A 143 -6.68 3.65 3.88
CA PHE A 143 -7.15 3.32 2.53
C PHE A 143 -8.66 3.03 2.51
N LYS A 144 -9.18 2.29 3.48
CA LYS A 144 -10.63 2.09 3.62
C LYS A 144 -11.34 3.43 3.81
N ARG A 145 -10.76 4.36 4.59
CA ARG A 145 -11.31 5.71 4.77
C ARG A 145 -11.35 6.52 3.47
N LEU A 146 -10.43 6.29 2.53
CA LEU A 146 -10.46 6.86 1.19
C LEU A 146 -11.51 6.20 0.27
N GLY A 147 -12.20 5.17 0.74
CA GLY A 147 -13.20 4.43 -0.04
C GLY A 147 -12.60 3.35 -0.96
N VAL A 148 -11.34 3.01 -0.79
CA VAL A 148 -10.69 1.96 -1.60
C VAL A 148 -11.28 0.59 -1.25
N VAL A 149 -11.69 -0.16 -2.26
CA VAL A 149 -12.28 -1.50 -2.13
C VAL A 149 -11.29 -2.55 -2.63
N GLY A 150 -10.96 -3.53 -1.79
CA GLY A 150 -9.98 -4.56 -2.11
C GLY A 150 -10.00 -5.75 -1.16
N ASP A 151 -9.16 -6.73 -1.43
CA ASP A 151 -8.97 -7.91 -0.58
C ASP A 151 -8.05 -7.60 0.59
N TRP A 152 -8.61 -7.02 1.63
CA TRP A 152 -7.87 -6.60 2.81
C TRP A 152 -7.42 -7.75 3.70
N GLU A 153 -8.00 -8.93 3.54
CA GLU A 153 -7.66 -10.12 4.33
C GLU A 153 -6.50 -10.90 3.70
N ASN A 154 -6.51 -11.04 2.36
CA ASN A 154 -5.50 -11.80 1.62
C ASN A 154 -4.52 -10.84 0.90
N TYR A 155 -4.03 -9.86 1.61
CA TYR A 155 -3.11 -8.89 1.06
C TYR A 155 -1.71 -9.49 0.81
N TYR A 156 -0.97 -8.85 -0.09
CA TYR A 156 0.44 -9.15 -0.36
C TYR A 156 1.37 -8.43 0.61
N SER A 157 2.38 -9.13 1.11
CA SER A 157 3.43 -8.52 1.93
C SER A 157 4.79 -9.12 1.59
N THR A 158 5.77 -8.27 1.30
CA THR A 158 7.13 -8.72 0.98
C THR A 158 7.80 -9.47 2.13
N MET A 159 7.36 -9.24 3.38
CA MET A 159 7.88 -9.93 4.57
C MET A 159 7.17 -11.24 4.89
N SER A 160 6.17 -11.68 4.11
CA SER A 160 5.59 -13.00 4.31
C SER A 160 6.60 -14.06 3.93
N PHE A 161 6.63 -15.18 4.65
CA PHE A 161 7.60 -16.24 4.38
C PHE A 161 7.45 -16.84 2.99
N ASP A 162 6.23 -16.89 2.46
CA ASP A 162 5.99 -17.36 1.09
C ASP A 162 6.55 -16.39 0.04
N ALA A 163 6.41 -15.07 0.27
CA ALA A 163 6.98 -14.05 -0.61
C ALA A 163 8.51 -14.09 -0.56
N GLU A 164 9.11 -14.15 0.63
CA GLU A 164 10.57 -14.28 0.80
C GLU A 164 11.09 -15.56 0.12
N ALA A 165 10.41 -16.69 0.31
CA ALA A 165 10.78 -17.94 -0.34
C ALA A 165 10.70 -17.84 -1.88
N GLN A 166 9.67 -17.15 -2.41
CA GLN A 166 9.55 -16.96 -3.84
C GLN A 166 10.64 -16.05 -4.41
N ILE A 167 11.01 -14.99 -3.71
CA ILE A 167 12.13 -14.12 -4.09
C ILE A 167 13.43 -14.94 -4.22
N VAL A 168 13.71 -15.80 -3.23
CA VAL A 168 14.89 -16.66 -3.25
C VAL A 168 14.84 -17.67 -4.40
N ARG A 169 13.67 -18.25 -4.68
CA ARG A 169 13.51 -19.17 -5.83
C ARG A 169 13.77 -18.48 -7.17
N GLU A 170 13.26 -17.25 -7.35
CA GLU A 170 13.51 -16.50 -8.57
C GLU A 170 14.98 -16.12 -8.73
N LEU A 171 15.64 -15.65 -7.68
CA LEU A 171 17.08 -15.38 -7.66
C LEU A 171 17.89 -16.63 -8.03
N GLY A 172 17.48 -17.79 -7.52
CA GLY A 172 18.11 -19.08 -7.84
C GLY A 172 18.02 -19.47 -9.32
N LYS A 173 16.99 -19.01 -10.06
CA LYS A 173 16.89 -19.23 -11.50
C LYS A 173 17.98 -18.46 -12.25
N PHE A 174 18.21 -17.19 -11.91
CA PHE A 174 19.31 -16.40 -12.49
C PHE A 174 20.68 -17.02 -12.25
N LEU A 175 20.88 -17.59 -11.05
CA LEU A 175 22.12 -18.30 -10.74
C LEU A 175 22.31 -19.55 -11.62
N LYS A 176 21.25 -20.34 -11.81
CA LYS A 176 21.29 -21.55 -12.64
C LYS A 176 21.54 -21.26 -14.11
N GLU A 177 21.04 -20.14 -14.62
CA GLU A 177 21.24 -19.69 -15.99
C GLU A 177 22.58 -18.96 -16.20
N GLY A 178 23.38 -18.78 -15.14
CA GLY A 178 24.67 -18.10 -15.21
C GLY A 178 24.62 -16.58 -15.30
N SER A 179 23.43 -15.97 -15.22
CA SER A 179 23.26 -14.52 -15.26
C SER A 179 23.65 -13.84 -13.94
N LEU A 180 23.63 -14.58 -12.84
CA LEU A 180 24.05 -14.13 -11.52
C LEU A 180 25.44 -14.65 -11.20
N TYR A 181 26.38 -13.74 -10.99
CA TYR A 181 27.76 -14.06 -10.63
C TYR A 181 28.26 -13.13 -9.52
N ARG A 182 29.27 -13.56 -8.79
CA ARG A 182 29.93 -12.74 -7.78
C ARG A 182 31.02 -11.88 -8.42
N GLY A 183 30.94 -10.57 -8.21
CA GLY A 183 31.93 -9.62 -8.73
C GLY A 183 32.20 -8.50 -7.73
N TYR A 184 33.12 -7.60 -8.10
CA TYR A 184 33.46 -6.40 -7.33
C TYR A 184 33.11 -5.18 -8.16
N LYS A 185 32.39 -4.23 -7.56
CA LYS A 185 32.05 -2.94 -8.14
C LYS A 185 32.11 -1.87 -7.06
N PRO A 186 32.73 -0.70 -7.30
CA PRO A 186 32.61 0.43 -6.41
C PRO A 186 31.16 0.84 -6.23
N VAL A 187 30.73 1.03 -5.00
CA VAL A 187 29.38 1.45 -4.63
C VAL A 187 29.46 2.54 -3.58
N LEU A 188 28.43 3.39 -3.51
CA LEU A 188 28.29 4.34 -2.42
C LEU A 188 28.00 3.55 -1.14
N TRP A 189 28.64 3.95 -0.06
CA TRP A 189 28.59 3.26 1.22
C TRP A 189 28.28 4.21 2.35
N SER A 190 27.24 3.92 3.12
CA SER A 190 26.96 4.63 4.38
C SER A 190 27.84 4.08 5.50
N THR A 191 28.74 4.92 6.02
CA THR A 191 29.56 4.55 7.19
C THR A 191 28.77 4.51 8.48
N VAL A 192 27.62 5.22 8.53
CA VAL A 192 26.71 5.26 9.67
C VAL A 192 25.85 3.99 9.72
N GLU A 193 25.20 3.69 8.62
CA GLU A 193 24.29 2.53 8.51
C GLU A 193 25.03 1.22 8.19
N LYS A 194 26.32 1.33 7.82
CA LYS A 194 27.21 0.20 7.47
C LYS A 194 26.63 -0.68 6.34
N THR A 195 26.13 -0.02 5.31
CA THR A 195 25.51 -0.69 4.15
C THR A 195 25.80 0.06 2.84
N ALA A 196 25.69 -0.65 1.73
CA ALA A 196 25.66 -0.03 0.40
C ALA A 196 24.37 0.76 0.22
N LEU A 197 24.45 1.88 -0.52
CA LEU A 197 23.32 2.73 -0.84
C LEU A 197 22.86 2.49 -2.27
N ALA A 198 21.55 2.42 -2.48
CA ALA A 198 20.96 2.53 -3.80
C ALA A 198 21.00 4.00 -4.29
N ASP A 199 20.97 4.20 -5.60
CA ASP A 199 21.01 5.57 -6.18
C ASP A 199 19.86 6.45 -5.66
N ALA A 200 18.69 5.86 -5.38
CA ALA A 200 17.52 6.56 -4.83
C ALA A 200 17.67 6.99 -3.35
N GLU A 201 18.70 6.49 -2.66
CA GLU A 201 18.97 6.81 -1.24
C GLU A 201 20.07 7.88 -1.10
N VAL A 202 20.59 8.37 -2.22
CA VAL A 202 21.66 9.37 -2.27
C VAL A 202 21.08 10.72 -2.64
N GLU A 203 21.26 11.70 -1.73
CA GLU A 203 20.92 13.09 -1.97
C GLU A 203 22.22 13.88 -2.19
N TYR A 204 22.29 14.61 -3.30
CA TYR A 204 23.37 15.56 -3.57
C TYR A 204 22.95 16.94 -3.08
N MET A 205 23.72 17.50 -2.15
CA MET A 205 23.50 18.85 -1.63
C MET A 205 24.22 19.89 -2.47
#